data_bf6ec1bba6ec93970af93f23524c3bae
#
_entry.id   bf6ec1bba6ec93970af93f23524c3bae
#
_cell.length_a   1.000
_cell.length_b   1.000
_cell.length_c   1.000
_cell.angle_alpha   90.00
_cell.angle_beta   90.00
_cell.angle_gamma   90.00
#
_symmetry.space_group_name_H-M   'P 1'
#
loop_
_entity.id
_entity.type
_entity.pdbx_description
1 polymer ?
#
loop_
_entity_poly.entity_id
_entity_poly.type
_entity_poly.pdbx_seq_one_letter_code
_entity_poly.pdbx_strand_id
1 'polypeptide(L)'
;RGLTLTENGEYVFKTAHDVISKLKEVETSLGDQKNKPTGKLTITTVRSFGTHWLTPRIQEFMTLNPEIEIELIFDDKELDLSTRQADIGIFMRRPKQLNYIQKKLVDIKYYIYGSNKYLEKNGMPKTITDLNKHKFISFGKGAPSPVYDPDWALKLGAKDVKKRKPVMKVNSVMGLLLAVEAGVGLAALPEYLVFNSNNIIKVLPNSEGPITEAHFVYPQSLKNTARITAFRNFLFSKIGDWK
;
A
#
# COMPACT_ATOMS: atom_id res chain seq x y z
N ARG A 1 5.23 19.66 23.79
CA ARG A 1 6.64 19.23 23.99
C ARG A 1 6.59 17.75 24.29
N GLY A 2 7.04 16.89 23.33
CA GLY A 2 7.12 15.45 23.55
C GLY A 2 8.28 15.07 24.45
N LEU A 3 8.17 13.93 25.14
CA LEU A 3 9.27 13.30 25.88
C LEU A 3 10.24 12.69 24.84
N THR A 4 11.54 12.95 25.00
CA THR A 4 12.63 12.29 24.28
C THR A 4 13.42 11.45 25.26
N LEU A 5 13.86 10.27 24.80
CA LEU A 5 14.72 9.41 25.61
C LEU A 5 16.08 10.07 25.80
N THR A 6 16.67 9.87 26.97
CA THR A 6 18.08 10.17 27.23
C THR A 6 18.95 9.11 26.51
N GLU A 7 20.24 9.36 26.35
CA GLU A 7 21.19 8.42 25.74
C GLU A 7 21.18 7.05 26.45
N ASN A 8 21.16 7.05 27.79
CA ASN A 8 20.98 5.82 28.59
C ASN A 8 19.59 5.20 28.39
N GLY A 9 18.56 6.02 28.23
CA GLY A 9 17.19 5.57 27.94
C GLY A 9 17.09 4.87 26.58
N GLU A 10 17.77 5.40 25.55
CA GLU A 10 17.86 4.74 24.23
C GLU A 10 18.59 3.40 24.28
N TYR A 11 19.67 3.33 25.07
CA TYR A 11 20.41 2.06 25.26
C TYR A 11 19.54 1.01 25.95
N VAL A 12 18.86 1.37 27.05
CA VAL A 12 17.95 0.46 27.78
C VAL A 12 16.78 0.05 26.85
N PHE A 13 16.18 0.99 26.13
CA PHE A 13 15.10 0.72 25.21
C PHE A 13 15.52 -0.29 24.12
N LYS A 14 16.68 -0.07 23.50
CA LYS A 14 17.23 -0.97 22.48
C LYS A 14 17.49 -2.38 23.05
N THR A 15 18.13 -2.45 24.21
CA THR A 15 18.45 -3.74 24.86
C THR A 15 17.18 -4.51 25.26
N ALA A 16 16.21 -3.84 25.88
CA ALA A 16 14.92 -4.46 26.21
C ALA A 16 14.19 -4.95 24.97
N HIS A 17 14.22 -4.16 23.91
CA HIS A 17 13.63 -4.51 22.62
C HIS A 17 14.28 -5.76 22.01
N ASP A 18 15.62 -5.87 22.04
CA ASP A 18 16.36 -7.02 21.54
C ASP A 18 16.03 -8.31 22.33
N VAL A 19 15.88 -8.20 23.65
CA VAL A 19 15.47 -9.31 24.53
C VAL A 19 14.05 -9.79 24.19
N ILE A 20 13.10 -8.88 24.07
CA ILE A 20 11.71 -9.19 23.70
C ILE A 20 11.66 -9.85 22.31
N SER A 21 12.46 -9.35 21.36
CA SER A 21 12.59 -9.93 20.02
C SER A 21 13.09 -11.39 20.07
N LYS A 22 14.10 -11.67 20.89
CA LYS A 22 14.64 -13.03 21.06
C LYS A 22 13.63 -13.98 21.72
N LEU A 23 12.88 -13.51 22.72
CA LEU A 23 11.82 -14.32 23.33
C LEU A 23 10.73 -14.69 22.31
N LYS A 24 10.29 -13.75 21.50
CA LYS A 24 9.33 -14.02 20.41
C LYS A 24 9.87 -14.99 19.36
N GLU A 25 11.19 -15.00 19.10
CA GLU A 25 11.83 -15.99 18.22
C GLU A 25 11.69 -17.40 18.79
N VAL A 26 11.95 -17.55 20.09
CA VAL A 26 11.83 -18.85 20.78
C VAL A 26 10.39 -19.33 20.76
N GLU A 27 9.43 -18.49 21.13
CA GLU A 27 7.99 -18.81 21.06
C GLU A 27 7.56 -19.25 19.66
N THR A 28 8.01 -18.52 18.63
CA THR A 28 7.73 -18.85 17.22
C THR A 28 8.31 -20.21 16.85
N SER A 29 9.58 -20.48 17.23
CA SER A 29 10.25 -21.73 16.92
C SER A 29 9.60 -22.94 17.61
N LEU A 30 9.08 -22.75 18.83
CA LEU A 30 8.37 -23.80 19.57
C LEU A 30 6.97 -24.06 19.00
N GLY A 31 6.26 -23.02 18.55
CA GLY A 31 4.94 -23.14 17.92
C GLY A 31 4.98 -23.81 16.53
N ASP A 32 6.04 -23.57 15.75
CA ASP A 32 6.20 -24.10 14.39
C ASP A 32 6.63 -25.59 14.33
N GLN A 33 6.95 -26.23 15.47
CA GLN A 33 7.36 -27.67 15.52
C GLN A 33 6.28 -28.64 14.99
N LYS A 34 5.03 -28.20 14.81
CA LYS A 34 3.91 -29.01 14.32
C LYS A 34 3.61 -28.87 12.83
N ASN A 35 4.39 -28.12 12.05
CA ASN A 35 4.12 -27.81 10.62
C ASN A 35 2.71 -27.22 10.36
N LYS A 36 1.97 -26.86 11.39
CA LYS A 36 0.66 -26.22 11.29
C LYS A 36 0.80 -24.71 11.45
N PRO A 37 0.18 -23.91 10.57
CA PRO A 37 0.20 -22.46 10.71
C PRO A 37 -0.70 -22.02 11.87
N THR A 38 -0.10 -21.59 12.98
CA THR A 38 -0.78 -21.20 14.22
C THR A 38 -0.21 -19.90 14.80
N GLY A 39 -0.94 -19.29 15.73
CA GLY A 39 -0.51 -18.12 16.51
C GLY A 39 -0.74 -16.79 15.80
N LYS A 40 -0.22 -15.71 16.39
CA LYS A 40 -0.45 -14.35 15.90
C LYS A 40 0.42 -14.04 14.68
N LEU A 41 -0.19 -13.43 13.67
CA LEU A 41 0.46 -12.92 12.46
C LEU A 41 0.12 -11.43 12.28
N THR A 42 1.13 -10.57 12.47
CA THR A 42 1.00 -9.14 12.32
C THR A 42 1.52 -8.70 10.94
N ILE A 43 0.68 -8.03 10.17
CA ILE A 43 0.95 -7.62 8.78
C ILE A 43 0.85 -6.12 8.66
N THR A 44 1.86 -5.49 8.05
CA THR A 44 1.83 -4.05 7.76
C THR A 44 1.84 -3.75 6.27
N THR A 45 1.14 -2.69 5.88
CA THR A 45 1.14 -2.16 4.51
C THR A 45 0.64 -0.72 4.49
N VAL A 46 0.70 -0.06 3.31
CA VAL A 46 0.13 1.27 3.13
C VAL A 46 -1.40 1.24 3.27
N ARG A 47 -1.98 2.33 3.82
CA ARG A 47 -3.41 2.42 4.17
C ARG A 47 -4.34 2.05 3.02
N SER A 48 -4.10 2.58 1.83
CA SER A 48 -4.97 2.34 0.68
C SER A 48 -4.99 0.87 0.24
N PHE A 49 -3.84 0.20 0.19
CA PHE A 49 -3.76 -1.20 -0.18
C PHE A 49 -4.34 -2.10 0.92
N GLY A 50 -3.99 -1.82 2.17
CA GLY A 50 -4.48 -2.54 3.32
C GLY A 50 -6.00 -2.50 3.44
N THR A 51 -6.58 -1.30 3.41
CA THR A 51 -8.02 -1.10 3.59
C THR A 51 -8.83 -1.63 2.41
N HIS A 52 -8.41 -1.32 1.17
CA HIS A 52 -9.25 -1.57 0.01
C HIS A 52 -9.03 -2.94 -0.62
N TRP A 53 -7.78 -3.42 -0.65
CA TRP A 53 -7.46 -4.68 -1.32
C TRP A 53 -7.26 -5.85 -0.36
N LEU A 54 -6.48 -5.65 0.72
CA LEU A 54 -6.11 -6.75 1.62
C LEU A 54 -7.25 -7.15 2.56
N THR A 55 -7.83 -6.19 3.29
CA THR A 55 -8.84 -6.46 4.33
C THR A 55 -10.04 -7.29 3.82
N PRO A 56 -10.64 -7.01 2.64
CA PRO A 56 -11.75 -7.82 2.14
C PRO A 56 -11.40 -9.30 1.88
N ARG A 57 -10.12 -9.61 1.71
CA ARG A 57 -9.62 -10.97 1.42
C ARG A 57 -9.18 -11.75 2.66
N ILE A 58 -9.01 -11.06 3.80
CA ILE A 58 -8.52 -11.68 5.05
C ILE A 58 -9.49 -12.73 5.58
N GLN A 59 -10.81 -12.56 5.42
CA GLN A 59 -11.78 -13.55 5.88
C GLN A 59 -11.54 -14.93 5.25
N GLU A 60 -11.23 -14.99 3.96
CA GLU A 60 -10.93 -16.25 3.28
C GLU A 60 -9.65 -16.90 3.86
N PHE A 61 -8.60 -16.08 4.09
CA PHE A 61 -7.37 -16.58 4.69
C PHE A 61 -7.62 -17.17 6.09
N MET A 62 -8.41 -16.49 6.94
CA MET A 62 -8.75 -16.95 8.29
C MET A 62 -9.57 -18.24 8.26
N THR A 63 -10.46 -18.39 7.27
CA THR A 63 -11.23 -19.63 7.08
C THR A 63 -10.32 -20.81 6.75
N LEU A 64 -9.29 -20.60 5.92
CA LEU A 64 -8.30 -21.62 5.57
C LEU A 64 -7.31 -21.92 6.69
N ASN A 65 -7.11 -20.99 7.62
CA ASN A 65 -6.14 -21.06 8.70
C ASN A 65 -6.75 -20.59 10.03
N PRO A 66 -7.69 -21.35 10.61
CA PRO A 66 -8.48 -20.91 11.77
C PRO A 66 -7.68 -20.76 13.07
N GLU A 67 -6.48 -21.31 13.14
CA GLU A 67 -5.57 -21.20 14.31
C GLU A 67 -4.62 -19.98 14.22
N ILE A 68 -4.76 -19.14 13.15
CA ILE A 68 -3.99 -17.89 13.02
C ILE A 68 -4.85 -16.71 13.48
N GLU A 69 -4.33 -15.94 14.42
CA GLU A 69 -4.84 -14.62 14.78
C GLU A 69 -4.19 -13.55 13.90
N ILE A 70 -4.99 -12.72 13.22
CA ILE A 70 -4.49 -11.67 12.32
C ILE A 70 -4.53 -10.30 12.99
N GLU A 71 -3.41 -9.58 12.93
CA GLU A 71 -3.35 -8.15 13.22
C GLU A 71 -2.89 -7.39 11.98
N LEU A 72 -3.65 -6.36 11.57
CA LEU A 72 -3.34 -5.51 10.43
C LEU A 72 -2.95 -4.11 10.91
N ILE A 73 -1.76 -3.65 10.52
CA ILE A 73 -1.26 -2.30 10.82
C ILE A 73 -1.09 -1.54 9.51
N PHE A 74 -1.87 -0.48 9.31
CA PHE A 74 -1.83 0.32 8.09
C PHE A 74 -1.17 1.67 8.37
N ASP A 75 -0.01 1.90 7.75
CA ASP A 75 0.68 3.18 7.78
C ASP A 75 1.32 3.47 6.42
N ASP A 76 1.26 4.73 5.99
CA ASP A 76 1.91 5.16 4.75
C ASP A 76 3.43 5.34 4.93
N LYS A 77 3.92 5.37 6.17
CA LYS A 77 5.33 5.17 6.49
C LYS A 77 5.62 3.68 6.65
N GLU A 78 6.64 3.20 5.96
CA GLU A 78 7.07 1.81 6.12
C GLU A 78 7.59 1.58 7.54
N LEU A 79 7.00 0.59 8.23
CA LEU A 79 7.47 0.15 9.54
C LEU A 79 8.79 -0.63 9.38
N ASP A 80 9.67 -0.46 10.35
CA ASP A 80 10.87 -1.28 10.45
C ASP A 80 10.52 -2.65 11.05
N LEU A 81 10.54 -3.70 10.21
CA LEU A 81 10.24 -5.05 10.64
C LEU A 81 11.30 -5.64 11.59
N SER A 82 12.51 -5.04 11.66
CA SER A 82 13.54 -5.46 12.61
C SER A 82 13.11 -5.18 14.06
N THR A 83 12.24 -4.20 14.27
CA THR A 83 11.67 -3.88 15.58
C THR A 83 10.52 -4.81 15.98
N ARG A 84 10.16 -5.78 15.15
CA ARG A 84 9.06 -6.74 15.35
C ARG A 84 7.70 -6.12 15.70
N GLN A 85 7.46 -4.92 15.22
CA GLN A 85 6.12 -4.31 15.26
C GLN A 85 5.18 -5.01 14.27
N ALA A 86 5.75 -5.65 13.23
CA ALA A 86 5.03 -6.53 12.32
C ALA A 86 5.92 -7.70 11.89
N ASP A 87 5.30 -8.85 11.58
CA ASP A 87 5.97 -10.04 11.07
C ASP A 87 6.20 -9.95 9.56
N ILE A 88 5.27 -9.33 8.84
CA ILE A 88 5.26 -9.18 7.38
C ILE A 88 5.00 -7.74 7.01
N GLY A 89 5.73 -7.24 6.01
CA GLY A 89 5.45 -6.00 5.30
C GLY A 89 5.02 -6.27 3.86
N ILE A 90 3.99 -5.56 3.38
CA ILE A 90 3.71 -5.41 1.95
C ILE A 90 4.09 -3.99 1.59
N PHE A 91 5.30 -3.81 1.08
CA PHE A 91 5.90 -2.50 0.82
C PHE A 91 5.75 -2.10 -0.64
N MET A 92 5.46 -0.82 -0.89
CA MET A 92 5.25 -0.29 -2.25
C MET A 92 6.55 0.14 -2.93
N ARG A 93 7.67 -0.35 -2.42
CA ARG A 93 9.01 -0.22 -2.99
C ARG A 93 9.91 -1.29 -2.41
N ARG A 94 10.99 -1.56 -3.09
CA ARG A 94 11.99 -2.51 -2.62
C ARG A 94 12.71 -1.96 -1.38
N PRO A 95 12.64 -2.64 -0.22
CA PRO A 95 13.37 -2.21 0.96
C PRO A 95 14.88 -2.36 0.76
N LYS A 96 15.65 -1.50 1.45
CA LYS A 96 17.12 -1.47 1.36
C LYS A 96 17.82 -2.35 2.41
N GLN A 97 17.08 -2.82 3.41
CA GLN A 97 17.61 -3.62 4.52
C GLN A 97 18.07 -4.99 4.02
N LEU A 98 19.31 -5.38 4.38
CA LEU A 98 19.95 -6.62 3.92
C LEU A 98 19.44 -7.87 4.63
N ASN A 99 18.89 -7.73 5.84
CA ASN A 99 18.40 -8.83 6.68
C ASN A 99 16.92 -9.19 6.43
N TYR A 100 16.33 -8.65 5.35
CA TYR A 100 14.97 -9.00 4.94
C TYR A 100 14.97 -9.97 3.77
N ILE A 101 14.08 -10.97 3.85
CA ILE A 101 13.68 -11.74 2.69
C ILE A 101 12.60 -10.94 1.98
N GLN A 102 12.79 -10.73 0.69
CA GLN A 102 11.89 -9.92 -0.12
C GLN A 102 11.59 -10.61 -1.44
N LYS A 103 10.34 -10.60 -1.83
CA LYS A 103 9.87 -11.12 -3.11
C LYS A 103 8.92 -10.11 -3.74
N LYS A 104 9.18 -9.77 -5.01
CA LYS A 104 8.25 -8.93 -5.78
C LYS A 104 6.89 -9.61 -5.83
N LEU A 105 5.85 -8.89 -5.44
CA LEU A 105 4.49 -9.37 -5.39
C LEU A 105 3.77 -9.04 -6.70
N VAL A 106 3.78 -7.76 -7.09
CA VAL A 106 3.09 -7.28 -8.29
C VAL A 106 3.56 -5.89 -8.69
N ASP A 107 3.40 -5.56 -9.96
CA ASP A 107 3.47 -4.20 -10.50
C ASP A 107 2.08 -3.55 -10.41
N ILE A 108 2.00 -2.43 -9.72
CA ILE A 108 0.80 -1.61 -9.57
C ILE A 108 0.90 -0.44 -10.54
N LYS A 109 0.02 -0.41 -11.52
CA LYS A 109 -0.06 0.66 -12.51
C LYS A 109 -0.97 1.77 -12.03
N TYR A 110 -0.65 2.99 -12.42
CA TYR A 110 -1.43 4.17 -12.15
C TYR A 110 -2.02 4.70 -13.44
N TYR A 111 -3.29 5.09 -13.39
CA TYR A 111 -4.00 5.71 -14.50
C TYR A 111 -4.76 6.94 -14.03
N ILE A 112 -5.22 7.75 -14.98
CA ILE A 112 -6.12 8.86 -14.69
C ILE A 112 -7.55 8.32 -14.65
N TYR A 113 -8.30 8.72 -13.63
CA TYR A 113 -9.68 8.30 -13.45
C TYR A 113 -10.59 9.51 -13.18
N GLY A 114 -11.85 9.37 -13.61
CA GLY A 114 -12.93 10.28 -13.30
C GLY A 114 -14.20 9.50 -12.98
N SER A 115 -15.11 10.08 -12.19
CA SER A 115 -16.42 9.46 -11.97
C SER A 115 -17.36 9.68 -13.15
N ASN A 116 -18.32 8.76 -13.37
CA ASN A 116 -19.38 8.90 -14.37
C ASN A 116 -20.04 10.26 -14.28
N LYS A 117 -20.47 10.65 -13.08
CA LYS A 117 -21.10 11.94 -12.80
C LYS A 117 -20.28 13.15 -13.26
N TYR A 118 -18.94 13.10 -13.04
CA TYR A 118 -18.07 14.18 -13.48
C TYR A 118 -17.94 14.21 -14.99
N LEU A 119 -17.75 13.04 -15.61
CA LEU A 119 -17.52 12.91 -17.07
C LEU A 119 -18.78 13.20 -17.88
N GLU A 120 -19.97 12.84 -17.41
CA GLU A 120 -21.24 13.23 -18.03
C GLU A 120 -21.40 14.74 -18.12
N LYS A 121 -21.01 15.46 -17.06
CA LYS A 121 -21.13 16.92 -17.00
C LYS A 121 -20.04 17.65 -17.79
N ASN A 122 -18.80 17.13 -17.82
CA ASN A 122 -17.62 17.83 -18.34
C ASN A 122 -17.07 17.22 -19.65
N GLY A 123 -17.67 16.12 -20.12
CA GLY A 123 -17.22 15.35 -21.28
C GLY A 123 -16.12 14.36 -20.96
N MET A 124 -15.98 13.32 -21.81
CA MET A 124 -14.90 12.34 -21.76
C MET A 124 -13.69 12.86 -22.53
N PRO A 125 -12.51 13.03 -21.92
CA PRO A 125 -11.29 13.39 -22.64
C PRO A 125 -10.94 12.28 -23.65
N LYS A 126 -10.77 12.63 -24.92
CA LYS A 126 -10.36 11.72 -26.00
C LYS A 126 -8.88 11.83 -26.33
N THR A 127 -8.28 12.96 -26.01
CA THR A 127 -6.87 13.26 -26.24
C THR A 127 -6.22 13.82 -24.97
N ILE A 128 -4.89 13.75 -24.92
CA ILE A 128 -4.11 14.36 -23.82
C ILE A 128 -4.37 15.87 -23.72
N THR A 129 -4.62 16.53 -24.85
CA THR A 129 -4.92 17.97 -24.89
C THR A 129 -6.26 18.28 -24.23
N ASP A 130 -7.25 17.40 -24.32
CA ASP A 130 -8.55 17.60 -23.68
C ASP A 130 -8.45 17.66 -22.16
N LEU A 131 -7.43 17.03 -21.56
CA LEU A 131 -7.17 17.11 -20.13
C LEU A 131 -7.02 18.56 -19.62
N ASN A 132 -6.66 19.52 -20.50
CA ASN A 132 -6.52 20.93 -20.13
C ASN A 132 -7.87 21.60 -19.80
N LYS A 133 -9.00 20.98 -20.19
CA LYS A 133 -10.36 21.47 -19.91
C LYS A 133 -10.91 20.90 -18.60
N HIS A 134 -10.20 19.97 -17.95
CA HIS A 134 -10.68 19.26 -16.80
C HIS A 134 -10.04 19.74 -15.49
N LYS A 135 -10.80 19.62 -14.41
CA LYS A 135 -10.33 19.83 -13.05
C LYS A 135 -9.52 18.61 -12.60
N PHE A 136 -8.40 18.85 -11.93
CA PHE A 136 -7.55 17.81 -11.37
C PHE A 136 -7.50 17.87 -9.86
N ILE A 137 -7.43 16.71 -9.24
CA ILE A 137 -7.11 16.50 -7.83
C ILE A 137 -5.72 15.85 -7.80
N SER A 138 -4.83 16.33 -6.94
CA SER A 138 -3.48 15.76 -6.82
C SER A 138 -3.12 15.37 -5.39
N PHE A 139 -2.07 14.55 -5.28
CA PHE A 139 -1.55 14.18 -3.97
C PHE A 139 -0.89 15.38 -3.30
N GLY A 140 -1.21 15.60 -2.02
CA GLY A 140 -0.73 16.73 -1.23
C GLY A 140 0.56 16.42 -0.47
N LYS A 141 1.08 17.43 0.24
CA LYS A 141 2.20 17.30 1.17
C LYS A 141 1.74 16.71 2.50
N GLY A 142 2.69 16.24 3.32
CA GLY A 142 2.44 15.80 4.70
C GLY A 142 2.31 14.28 4.89
N ALA A 143 2.31 13.50 3.78
CA ALA A 143 2.46 12.05 3.82
C ALA A 143 3.45 11.59 2.76
N PRO A 144 4.07 10.39 2.91
CA PRO A 144 4.88 9.80 1.86
C PRO A 144 4.11 9.66 0.55
N SER A 145 4.72 10.06 -0.56
CA SER A 145 4.09 9.89 -1.87
C SER A 145 4.01 8.42 -2.26
N PRO A 146 2.88 7.96 -2.79
CA PRO A 146 2.72 6.58 -3.27
C PRO A 146 3.54 6.28 -4.53
N VAL A 147 3.98 7.30 -5.25
CA VAL A 147 4.78 7.21 -6.48
C VAL A 147 5.87 8.25 -6.49
N TYR A 148 6.92 8.02 -7.32
CA TYR A 148 8.04 8.95 -7.45
C TYR A 148 7.60 10.36 -7.90
N ASP A 149 6.71 10.47 -8.89
CA ASP A 149 6.15 11.74 -9.36
C ASP A 149 4.61 11.76 -9.19
N PRO A 150 4.10 12.25 -8.05
CA PRO A 150 2.65 12.29 -7.81
C PRO A 150 1.90 13.27 -8.72
N ASP A 151 2.61 14.19 -9.35
CA ASP A 151 2.03 15.20 -10.25
C ASP A 151 2.14 14.81 -11.74
N TRP A 152 2.52 13.56 -12.05
CA TRP A 152 2.68 13.11 -13.43
C TRP A 152 1.46 13.37 -14.32
N ALA A 153 0.23 13.17 -13.80
CA ALA A 153 -1.00 13.40 -14.52
C ALA A 153 -1.22 14.90 -14.84
N LEU A 154 -0.73 15.79 -13.99
CA LEU A 154 -0.77 17.23 -14.25
C LEU A 154 0.20 17.63 -15.35
N LYS A 155 1.28 16.89 -15.53
CA LYS A 155 2.36 17.15 -16.50
C LYS A 155 2.12 16.47 -17.85
N LEU A 156 1.28 15.44 -17.90
CA LEU A 156 1.07 14.63 -19.09
C LEU A 156 0.65 15.49 -20.30
N GLY A 157 1.55 15.57 -21.32
CA GLY A 157 1.34 16.37 -22.53
C GLY A 157 1.26 17.89 -22.33
N ALA A 158 1.55 18.39 -21.13
CA ALA A 158 1.61 19.82 -20.87
C ALA A 158 2.98 20.37 -21.27
N LYS A 159 3.00 21.32 -22.21
CA LYS A 159 4.23 22.07 -22.55
C LYS A 159 4.67 22.98 -21.40
N ASP A 160 3.72 23.45 -20.59
CA ASP A 160 3.94 24.26 -19.40
C ASP A 160 3.16 23.69 -18.21
N VAL A 161 3.87 23.13 -17.23
CA VAL A 161 3.31 22.51 -16.00
C VAL A 161 2.43 23.49 -15.20
N LYS A 162 2.64 24.80 -15.34
CA LYS A 162 1.81 25.82 -14.65
C LYS A 162 0.36 25.87 -15.17
N LYS A 163 0.06 25.29 -16.34
CA LYS A 163 -1.28 25.32 -16.94
C LYS A 163 -2.29 24.39 -16.25
N ARG A 164 -1.84 23.24 -15.71
CA ARG A 164 -2.72 22.32 -14.97
C ARG A 164 -2.52 22.47 -13.48
N LYS A 165 -3.22 23.39 -12.86
CA LYS A 165 -3.24 23.53 -11.41
C LYS A 165 -4.33 22.63 -10.84
N PRO A 166 -4.03 21.82 -9.81
CA PRO A 166 -5.06 21.03 -9.14
C PRO A 166 -6.04 21.98 -8.40
N VAL A 167 -7.33 21.65 -8.46
CA VAL A 167 -8.37 22.36 -7.71
C VAL A 167 -8.39 21.92 -6.25
N MET A 168 -7.86 20.74 -5.96
CA MET A 168 -7.79 20.14 -4.62
C MET A 168 -6.50 19.33 -4.47
N LYS A 169 -5.91 19.36 -3.26
CA LYS A 169 -4.81 18.49 -2.86
C LYS A 169 -5.17 17.76 -1.59
N VAL A 170 -4.90 16.47 -1.54
CA VAL A 170 -5.11 15.63 -0.38
C VAL A 170 -3.96 14.63 -0.23
N ASN A 171 -3.44 14.46 0.97
CA ASN A 171 -2.30 13.58 1.27
C ASN A 171 -2.71 12.14 1.62
N SER A 172 -3.78 11.67 0.99
CA SER A 172 -4.31 10.32 1.16
C SER A 172 -4.81 9.79 -0.18
N VAL A 173 -4.35 8.60 -0.56
CA VAL A 173 -4.79 7.93 -1.79
C VAL A 173 -6.27 7.58 -1.72
N MET A 174 -6.77 7.18 -0.53
CA MET A 174 -8.20 6.99 -0.32
C MET A 174 -8.98 8.30 -0.42
N GLY A 175 -8.40 9.41 0.06
CA GLY A 175 -8.99 10.74 -0.10
C GLY A 175 -9.09 11.18 -1.57
N LEU A 176 -8.10 10.80 -2.42
CA LEU A 176 -8.18 11.01 -3.87
C LEU A 176 -9.33 10.23 -4.49
N LEU A 177 -9.47 8.94 -4.12
CA LEU A 177 -10.57 8.09 -4.59
C LEU A 177 -11.93 8.70 -4.27
N LEU A 178 -12.15 9.03 -3.00
CA LEU A 178 -13.43 9.62 -2.55
C LEU A 178 -13.74 10.95 -3.24
N ALA A 179 -12.73 11.78 -3.49
CA ALA A 179 -12.91 13.05 -4.21
C ALA A 179 -13.27 12.83 -5.70
N VAL A 180 -12.69 11.79 -6.34
CA VAL A 180 -13.10 11.39 -7.71
C VAL A 180 -14.54 10.89 -7.69
N GLU A 181 -14.93 10.02 -6.78
CA GLU A 181 -16.30 9.50 -6.63
C GLU A 181 -17.32 10.64 -6.43
N ALA A 182 -16.96 11.62 -5.61
CA ALA A 182 -17.78 12.81 -5.38
C ALA A 182 -17.91 13.72 -6.62
N GLY A 183 -17.13 13.47 -7.69
CA GLY A 183 -17.18 14.26 -8.92
C GLY A 183 -16.42 15.59 -8.85
N VAL A 184 -15.42 15.72 -7.98
CA VAL A 184 -14.60 16.94 -7.86
C VAL A 184 -13.74 17.16 -9.12
N GLY A 185 -13.23 16.08 -9.72
CA GLY A 185 -12.37 16.14 -10.89
C GLY A 185 -11.71 14.81 -11.23
N LEU A 186 -10.67 14.87 -12.05
CA LEU A 186 -9.82 13.74 -12.42
C LEU A 186 -8.68 13.58 -11.41
N ALA A 187 -8.28 12.34 -11.13
CA ALA A 187 -7.09 12.06 -10.34
C ALA A 187 -6.32 10.84 -10.87
N ALA A 188 -5.02 10.79 -10.56
CA ALA A 188 -4.20 9.61 -10.73
C ALA A 188 -4.44 8.64 -9.56
N LEU A 189 -4.89 7.42 -9.86
CA LEU A 189 -5.16 6.38 -8.86
C LEU A 189 -4.48 5.07 -9.26
N PRO A 190 -4.06 4.24 -8.28
CA PRO A 190 -3.61 2.88 -8.56
C PRO A 190 -4.80 2.00 -9.00
N GLU A 191 -4.56 1.10 -9.94
CA GLU A 191 -5.60 0.27 -10.56
C GLU A 191 -6.39 -0.60 -9.58
N TYR A 192 -5.75 -1.09 -8.50
CA TYR A 192 -6.41 -1.94 -7.51
C TYR A 192 -7.55 -1.24 -6.74
N LEU A 193 -7.56 0.10 -6.69
CA LEU A 193 -8.63 0.85 -6.00
C LEU A 193 -9.93 0.89 -6.78
N VAL A 194 -9.87 0.73 -8.09
CA VAL A 194 -11.02 0.96 -8.99
C VAL A 194 -11.49 -0.32 -9.67
N PHE A 195 -10.84 -1.45 -9.38
CA PHE A 195 -11.09 -2.72 -10.06
C PHE A 195 -12.57 -3.17 -10.04
N ASN A 196 -13.29 -2.93 -8.93
CA ASN A 196 -14.70 -3.29 -8.78
C ASN A 196 -15.63 -2.07 -8.78
N SER A 197 -15.17 -0.90 -9.23
CA SER A 197 -16.00 0.30 -9.24
C SER A 197 -16.73 0.45 -10.57
N ASN A 198 -18.05 0.45 -10.55
CA ASN A 198 -18.89 0.76 -11.71
C ASN A 198 -19.06 2.27 -11.95
N ASN A 199 -18.64 3.10 -10.99
CA ASN A 199 -18.87 4.56 -11.01
C ASN A 199 -17.63 5.35 -11.39
N ILE A 200 -16.46 4.70 -11.57
CA ILE A 200 -15.20 5.33 -11.92
C ILE A 200 -14.68 4.76 -13.22
N ILE A 201 -14.37 5.65 -14.14
CA ILE A 201 -13.90 5.31 -15.49
C ILE A 201 -12.44 5.71 -15.65
N LYS A 202 -11.66 4.82 -16.25
CA LYS A 202 -10.30 5.09 -16.71
C LYS A 202 -10.35 6.06 -17.89
N VAL A 203 -9.68 7.19 -17.72
CA VAL A 203 -9.57 8.23 -18.74
C VAL A 203 -8.27 8.03 -19.51
N LEU A 204 -8.32 8.08 -20.85
CA LEU A 204 -7.17 7.86 -21.73
C LEU A 204 -6.42 6.54 -21.38
N PRO A 205 -7.04 5.36 -21.55
CA PRO A 205 -6.53 4.08 -21.03
C PRO A 205 -5.12 3.71 -21.53
N ASN A 206 -4.70 4.26 -22.67
CA ASN A 206 -3.37 4.05 -23.24
C ASN A 206 -2.30 5.00 -22.63
N SER A 207 -2.68 5.91 -21.75
CA SER A 207 -1.75 6.82 -21.08
C SER A 207 -1.45 6.29 -19.70
N GLU A 208 -0.54 5.30 -19.65
CA GLU A 208 -0.07 4.72 -18.38
C GLU A 208 0.77 5.72 -17.59
N GLY A 209 0.56 5.74 -16.29
CA GLY A 209 1.37 6.49 -15.34
C GLY A 209 2.58 5.69 -14.83
N PRO A 210 3.20 6.15 -13.75
CA PRO A 210 4.28 5.42 -13.11
C PRO A 210 3.82 4.06 -12.61
N ILE A 211 4.77 3.13 -12.49
CA ILE A 211 4.57 1.80 -11.92
C ILE A 211 5.18 1.79 -10.52
N THR A 212 4.45 1.23 -9.57
CA THR A 212 4.93 0.95 -8.21
C THR A 212 5.07 -0.55 -8.04
N GLU A 213 6.23 -1.01 -7.59
CA GLU A 213 6.45 -2.43 -7.29
C GLU A 213 6.04 -2.73 -5.85
N ALA A 214 5.02 -3.56 -5.66
CA ALA A 214 4.71 -4.11 -4.34
C ALA A 214 5.63 -5.31 -4.05
N HIS A 215 6.18 -5.34 -2.83
CA HIS A 215 7.07 -6.40 -2.35
C HIS A 215 6.52 -7.03 -1.09
N PHE A 216 6.52 -8.37 -1.05
CA PHE A 216 6.29 -9.16 0.15
C PHE A 216 7.62 -9.28 0.91
N VAL A 217 7.66 -8.82 2.15
CA VAL A 217 8.89 -8.65 2.93
C VAL A 217 8.72 -9.21 4.33
N TYR A 218 9.74 -9.90 4.84
CA TYR A 218 9.77 -10.37 6.23
C TYR A 218 11.22 -10.57 6.70
N PRO A 219 11.51 -10.50 8.02
CA PRO A 219 12.84 -10.74 8.55
C PRO A 219 13.34 -12.16 8.25
N GLN A 220 14.63 -12.31 7.99
CA GLN A 220 15.24 -13.61 7.70
C GLN A 220 15.08 -14.62 8.84
N SER A 221 15.00 -14.15 10.10
CA SER A 221 14.75 -14.99 11.29
C SER A 221 13.39 -15.72 11.24
N LEU A 222 12.43 -15.24 10.43
CA LEU A 222 11.11 -15.83 10.26
C LEU A 222 10.97 -16.71 9.01
N LYS A 223 12.09 -17.06 8.34
CA LYS A 223 12.10 -17.76 7.04
C LYS A 223 11.33 -19.08 7.04
N ASN A 224 11.40 -19.83 8.15
CA ASN A 224 10.83 -21.17 8.25
C ASN A 224 9.47 -21.19 8.98
N THR A 225 8.87 -20.03 9.21
CA THR A 225 7.63 -19.89 9.96
C THR A 225 6.43 -20.32 9.11
N ALA A 226 5.67 -21.32 9.57
CA ALA A 226 4.55 -21.91 8.83
C ALA A 226 3.46 -20.89 8.49
N ARG A 227 3.07 -20.00 9.43
CA ARG A 227 2.06 -18.96 9.19
C ARG A 227 2.49 -17.92 8.16
N ILE A 228 3.79 -17.58 8.07
CA ILE A 228 4.31 -16.67 7.02
C ILE A 228 4.24 -17.35 5.66
N THR A 229 4.58 -18.62 5.58
CA THR A 229 4.50 -19.41 4.35
C THR A 229 3.05 -19.55 3.89
N ALA A 230 2.11 -19.83 4.79
CA ALA A 230 0.68 -19.91 4.50
C ALA A 230 0.14 -18.57 3.95
N PHE A 231 0.45 -17.46 4.63
CA PHE A 231 0.01 -16.13 4.19
C PHE A 231 0.64 -15.72 2.86
N ARG A 232 1.94 -15.98 2.67
CA ARG A 232 2.62 -15.74 1.40
C ARG A 232 1.91 -16.46 0.25
N ASN A 233 1.65 -17.76 0.39
CA ASN A 233 1.02 -18.56 -0.65
C ASN A 233 -0.39 -18.06 -0.97
N PHE A 234 -1.18 -17.73 0.07
CA PHE A 234 -2.48 -17.11 -0.07
C PHE A 234 -2.40 -15.78 -0.83
N LEU A 235 -1.52 -14.88 -0.41
CA LEU A 235 -1.39 -13.57 -1.03
C LEU A 235 -1.01 -13.67 -2.51
N PHE A 236 -0.05 -14.55 -2.85
CA PHE A 236 0.38 -14.76 -4.24
C PHE A 236 -0.71 -15.40 -5.10
N SER A 237 -1.63 -16.20 -4.52
CA SER A 237 -2.77 -16.74 -5.26
C SER A 237 -3.84 -15.69 -5.60
N LYS A 238 -3.92 -14.59 -4.81
CA LYS A 238 -4.92 -13.53 -4.98
C LYS A 238 -4.44 -12.33 -5.79
N ILE A 239 -3.14 -12.21 -6.01
CA ILE A 239 -2.54 -10.99 -6.57
C ILE A 239 -2.85 -10.79 -8.07
N GLY A 240 -3.40 -11.78 -8.73
CA GLY A 240 -3.81 -11.71 -10.13
C GLY A 240 -5.24 -11.19 -10.35
N ASP A 241 -6.03 -11.08 -9.28
CA ASP A 241 -7.49 -10.87 -9.37
C ASP A 241 -7.92 -9.50 -9.92
N TRP A 242 -7.00 -8.53 -10.05
CA TRP A 242 -7.33 -7.22 -10.65
C TRP A 242 -6.70 -6.97 -12.04
N LYS A 243 -6.15 -8.00 -12.66
CA LYS A 243 -5.54 -7.89 -14.02
C LYS A 243 -6.53 -8.16 -15.12
#